data_c1b0f8be226c924d9b747b11192b53dd
#
_entry.id   c1b0f8be226c924d9b747b11192b53dd
#
_cell.length_a   1.000
_cell.length_b   1.000
_cell.length_c   1.000
_cell.angle_alpha   90.00
_cell.angle_beta   90.00
_cell.angle_gamma   90.00
#
_symmetry.space_group_name_H-M   'P 1'
#
loop_
_entity.id
_entity.type
_entity.pdbx_description
1 polymer ?
#
loop_
_entity_poly.entity_id
_entity_poly.type
_entity_poly.pdbx_seq_one_letter_code
_entity_poly.pdbx_strand_id
1 'polypeptide(L)'
;TVCIEDIKGQKKEYMDPYACGTALTAEQHKKLAAGDDWEAYRLFGAHERTVGGIRGVCFAVWAPNAQRVSVVGDFNHWDGRIFPMEKHEDSGIFELFIPEMKAGTAYKYEIKFKGGNIAVKTDPYCRQCDAGQGFASVVYADIPFAWEDGAWQKAEENRDIEKEPAAIYEISPETCRQIKEPEQFAAQIAKLGYTHIELQAAAQYDSRRRNLRETAGYFAPADIFGTPDDLKRLVNAMHKENIGVIADWNAAFMGNLPSGLTWFDGTNLYESSAF
;
A
#
# COMPACT_ATOMS: atom_id res chain seq x y z
N THR A 1 -12.69 5.30 -27.29
CA THR A 1 -11.57 4.52 -27.87
C THR A 1 -10.80 5.38 -28.84
N VAL A 2 -9.49 5.39 -28.76
CA VAL A 2 -8.58 6.07 -29.70
C VAL A 2 -7.91 4.98 -30.55
N CYS A 3 -8.04 5.08 -31.87
CA CYS A 3 -7.37 4.17 -32.78
C CYS A 3 -6.07 4.83 -33.28
N ILE A 4 -4.95 4.20 -33.04
CA ILE A 4 -3.64 4.64 -33.51
C ILE A 4 -3.20 3.69 -34.62
N GLU A 5 -2.89 4.23 -35.79
CA GLU A 5 -2.31 3.50 -36.91
C GLU A 5 -0.81 3.84 -37.03
N ASP A 6 0.04 2.83 -36.99
CA ASP A 6 1.47 3.00 -37.13
C ASP A 6 1.88 3.18 -38.60
N ILE A 7 3.13 3.52 -38.84
CA ILE A 7 3.68 3.73 -40.20
C ILE A 7 3.65 2.47 -41.09
N LYS A 8 3.37 1.30 -40.49
CA LYS A 8 3.23 0.01 -41.19
C LYS A 8 1.77 -0.37 -41.41
N GLY A 9 0.82 0.53 -41.07
CA GLY A 9 -0.63 0.31 -41.20
C GLY A 9 -1.23 -0.61 -40.13
N GLN A 10 -0.49 -0.90 -39.05
CA GLN A 10 -1.02 -1.67 -37.92
C GLN A 10 -1.89 -0.75 -37.06
N LYS A 11 -3.12 -1.14 -36.87
CA LYS A 11 -4.08 -0.42 -36.04
C LYS A 11 -4.09 -1.00 -34.63
N LYS A 12 -3.97 -0.12 -33.65
CA LYS A 12 -4.13 -0.47 -32.24
C LYS A 12 -5.14 0.46 -31.61
N GLU A 13 -6.16 -0.12 -31.02
CA GLU A 13 -7.18 0.63 -30.29
C GLU A 13 -6.75 0.78 -28.81
N TYR A 14 -6.87 1.98 -28.32
CA TYR A 14 -6.64 2.30 -26.90
C TYR A 14 -7.89 2.93 -26.33
N MET A 15 -8.19 2.57 -25.11
CA MET A 15 -9.21 3.27 -24.35
C MET A 15 -8.57 4.50 -23.72
N ASP A 16 -9.14 5.68 -23.98
CA ASP A 16 -8.70 6.92 -23.40
C ASP A 16 -9.07 6.94 -21.90
N PRO A 17 -8.10 6.98 -20.97
CA PRO A 17 -8.37 7.05 -19.53
C PRO A 17 -9.26 8.23 -19.16
N TYR A 18 -9.07 9.38 -19.82
CA TYR A 18 -9.79 10.62 -19.51
C TYR A 18 -11.24 10.62 -20.01
N ALA A 19 -11.59 9.72 -20.92
CA ALA A 19 -12.96 9.53 -21.36
C ALA A 19 -13.81 8.71 -20.39
N CYS A 20 -13.19 8.03 -19.41
CA CYS A 20 -13.89 7.20 -18.45
C CYS A 20 -14.44 8.00 -17.24
N GLY A 21 -13.93 9.21 -17.01
CA GLY A 21 -14.22 10.00 -15.81
C GLY A 21 -13.53 9.48 -14.54
N THR A 22 -13.89 10.08 -13.41
CA THR A 22 -13.35 9.73 -12.09
C THR A 22 -14.16 8.60 -11.46
N ALA A 23 -13.52 7.80 -10.59
CA ALA A 23 -14.16 6.67 -9.91
C ALA A 23 -14.72 7.05 -8.53
N LEU A 24 -14.20 8.14 -7.92
CA LEU A 24 -14.68 8.63 -6.63
C LEU A 24 -15.90 9.53 -6.79
N THR A 25 -16.86 9.38 -5.91
CA THR A 25 -18.04 10.24 -5.87
C THR A 25 -17.75 11.58 -5.18
N ALA A 26 -18.55 12.60 -5.45
CA ALA A 26 -18.43 13.91 -4.78
C ALA A 26 -18.54 13.80 -3.24
N GLU A 27 -19.34 12.86 -2.73
CA GLU A 27 -19.45 12.60 -1.28
C GLU A 27 -18.15 12.00 -0.72
N GLN A 28 -17.52 11.06 -1.43
CA GLN A 28 -16.23 10.50 -1.05
C GLN A 28 -15.14 11.57 -1.04
N HIS A 29 -15.08 12.42 -2.07
CA HIS A 29 -14.16 13.57 -2.08
C HIS A 29 -14.34 14.48 -0.87
N LYS A 30 -15.60 14.78 -0.50
CA LYS A 30 -15.90 15.63 0.66
C LYS A 30 -15.44 15.00 1.97
N LYS A 31 -15.68 13.70 2.19
CA LYS A 31 -15.24 12.98 3.37
C LYS A 31 -13.72 12.91 3.48
N LEU A 32 -13.04 12.58 2.38
CA LEU A 32 -11.59 12.52 2.32
C LEU A 32 -10.95 13.89 2.58
N ALA A 33 -11.51 14.96 2.02
CA ALA A 33 -11.03 16.33 2.23
C ALA A 33 -11.21 16.81 3.67
N ALA A 34 -12.26 16.34 4.37
CA ALA A 34 -12.48 16.64 5.77
C ALA A 34 -11.56 15.86 6.73
N GLY A 35 -10.91 14.79 6.26
CA GLY A 35 -10.08 13.91 7.09
C GLY A 35 -10.90 13.02 8.03
N ASP A 36 -12.21 12.89 7.80
CA ASP A 36 -13.14 12.16 8.68
C ASP A 36 -13.42 10.72 8.21
N ASP A 37 -12.67 10.24 7.21
CA ASP A 37 -12.85 8.89 6.68
C ASP A 37 -11.79 7.94 7.21
N TRP A 38 -12.16 7.16 8.25
CA TRP A 38 -11.29 6.13 8.84
C TRP A 38 -11.00 4.96 7.88
N GLU A 39 -11.77 4.84 6.80
CA GLU A 39 -11.57 3.84 5.74
C GLU A 39 -10.96 4.45 4.47
N ALA A 40 -10.32 5.62 4.57
CA ALA A 40 -9.68 6.30 3.44
C ALA A 40 -8.73 5.40 2.63
N TYR A 41 -8.11 4.40 3.28
CA TYR A 41 -7.27 3.40 2.62
C TYR A 41 -8.00 2.52 1.58
N ARG A 42 -9.34 2.50 1.59
CA ARG A 42 -10.16 1.82 0.58
C ARG A 42 -10.37 2.65 -0.68
N LEU A 43 -10.04 3.94 -0.60
CA LEU A 43 -10.22 4.91 -1.69
C LEU A 43 -8.88 5.42 -2.19
N PHE A 44 -7.97 5.81 -1.29
CA PHE A 44 -6.61 6.17 -1.65
C PHE A 44 -5.77 4.95 -2.01
N GLY A 45 -4.80 5.16 -2.90
CA GLY A 45 -3.96 4.11 -3.44
C GLY A 45 -4.40 3.68 -4.83
N ALA A 46 -4.12 2.43 -5.18
CA ALA A 46 -4.49 1.81 -6.45
C ALA A 46 -5.48 0.67 -6.22
N HIS A 47 -6.68 0.81 -6.78
CA HIS A 47 -7.75 -0.18 -6.61
C HIS A 47 -8.34 -0.61 -7.94
N GLU A 48 -8.49 -1.91 -8.14
CA GLU A 48 -9.27 -2.43 -9.28
C GLU A 48 -10.72 -1.97 -9.16
N ARG A 49 -11.24 -1.34 -10.21
CA ARG A 49 -12.60 -0.80 -10.29
C ARG A 49 -13.21 -1.08 -11.67
N THR A 50 -14.51 -0.95 -11.73
CA THR A 50 -15.26 -0.93 -13.01
C THR A 50 -15.91 0.44 -13.15
N VAL A 51 -15.50 1.20 -14.13
CA VAL A 51 -16.04 2.54 -14.44
C VAL A 51 -16.67 2.48 -15.84
N GLY A 52 -17.93 2.86 -15.97
CA GLY A 52 -18.65 2.79 -17.25
C GLY A 52 -18.70 1.40 -17.90
N GLY A 53 -18.67 0.33 -17.09
CA GLY A 53 -18.62 -1.07 -17.58
C GLY A 53 -17.21 -1.57 -17.95
N ILE A 54 -16.18 -0.75 -17.80
CA ILE A 54 -14.80 -1.06 -18.16
C ILE A 54 -14.02 -1.38 -16.89
N ARG A 55 -13.33 -2.53 -16.84
CA ARG A 55 -12.41 -2.88 -15.75
C ARG A 55 -11.09 -2.17 -15.92
N GLY A 56 -10.51 -1.71 -14.83
CA GLY A 56 -9.22 -1.05 -14.79
C GLY A 56 -8.81 -0.76 -13.36
N VAL A 57 -7.86 0.16 -13.18
CA VAL A 57 -7.35 0.58 -11.87
C VAL A 57 -7.62 2.05 -11.66
N CYS A 58 -8.25 2.40 -10.55
CA CYS A 58 -8.39 3.75 -10.05
C CYS A 58 -7.21 4.07 -9.15
N PHE A 59 -6.55 5.19 -9.40
CA PHE A 59 -5.48 5.76 -8.58
C PHE A 59 -6.01 7.02 -7.92
N ALA A 60 -5.82 7.13 -6.61
CA ALA A 60 -6.17 8.34 -5.88
C ALA A 60 -5.09 8.65 -4.84
N VAL A 61 -4.69 9.92 -4.75
CA VAL A 61 -3.67 10.38 -3.79
C VAL A 61 -3.91 11.81 -3.36
N TRP A 62 -3.68 12.09 -2.10
CA TRP A 62 -3.77 13.44 -1.56
C TRP A 62 -2.41 14.15 -1.66
N ALA A 63 -2.34 15.22 -2.43
CA ALA A 63 -1.12 16.00 -2.65
C ALA A 63 -1.45 17.48 -2.93
N PRO A 64 -2.10 18.20 -2.01
CA PRO A 64 -2.72 19.52 -2.28
C PRO A 64 -1.74 20.57 -2.76
N ASN A 65 -0.46 20.48 -2.37
CA ASN A 65 0.57 21.45 -2.76
C ASN A 65 1.29 21.08 -4.05
N ALA A 66 1.07 19.87 -4.60
CA ALA A 66 1.63 19.49 -5.88
C ALA A 66 1.04 20.31 -7.05
N GLN A 67 1.87 20.61 -8.04
CA GLN A 67 1.42 21.22 -9.29
C GLN A 67 0.81 20.16 -10.22
N ARG A 68 1.40 18.97 -10.29
CA ARG A 68 0.96 17.81 -11.07
C ARG A 68 1.35 16.53 -10.37
N VAL A 69 0.50 15.55 -10.44
CA VAL A 69 0.81 14.15 -10.11
C VAL A 69 0.53 13.31 -11.35
N SER A 70 1.39 12.34 -11.64
CA SER A 70 1.21 11.43 -12.76
C SER A 70 1.51 10.01 -12.32
N VAL A 71 0.78 9.03 -12.83
CA VAL A 71 1.08 7.61 -12.62
C VAL A 71 2.16 7.18 -13.59
N VAL A 72 3.26 6.60 -13.10
CA VAL A 72 4.39 6.16 -13.91
C VAL A 72 4.76 4.71 -13.59
N GLY A 73 5.22 3.99 -14.58
CA GLY A 73 5.66 2.61 -14.50
C GLY A 73 6.19 2.11 -15.85
N ASP A 74 6.51 0.83 -15.96
CA ASP A 74 6.99 0.24 -17.20
C ASP A 74 5.96 0.37 -18.35
N PHE A 75 4.66 0.38 -18.01
CA PHE A 75 3.56 0.50 -18.97
C PHE A 75 3.54 1.84 -19.75
N ASN A 76 4.22 2.85 -19.26
CA ASN A 76 4.38 4.16 -19.92
C ASN A 76 5.84 4.64 -19.94
N HIS A 77 6.80 3.72 -19.84
CA HIS A 77 8.25 4.01 -19.88
C HIS A 77 8.69 5.02 -18.80
N TRP A 78 7.99 5.06 -17.66
CA TRP A 78 8.22 6.00 -16.57
C TRP A 78 8.08 7.48 -16.96
N ASP A 79 7.29 7.76 -18.02
CA ASP A 79 7.07 9.11 -18.54
C ASP A 79 5.80 9.73 -17.95
N GLY A 80 5.96 10.66 -17.00
CA GLY A 80 4.85 11.34 -16.32
C GLY A 80 4.02 12.27 -17.21
N ARG A 81 4.37 12.44 -18.50
CA ARG A 81 3.56 13.19 -19.45
C ARG A 81 2.38 12.40 -19.99
N ILE A 82 2.40 11.06 -19.85
CA ILE A 82 1.43 10.16 -20.49
C ILE A 82 0.17 10.01 -19.63
N PHE A 83 0.31 9.86 -18.31
CA PHE A 83 -0.82 9.65 -17.38
C PHE A 83 -0.85 10.69 -16.25
N PRO A 84 -0.99 12.00 -16.56
CA PRO A 84 -1.25 12.99 -15.52
C PRO A 84 -2.63 12.76 -14.90
N MET A 85 -2.70 12.87 -13.57
CA MET A 85 -3.94 12.72 -12.81
C MET A 85 -4.73 14.02 -12.79
N GLU A 86 -6.05 13.91 -12.74
CA GLU A 86 -6.94 15.05 -12.54
C GLU A 86 -6.86 15.53 -11.09
N LYS A 87 -6.66 16.83 -10.89
CA LYS A 87 -6.65 17.48 -9.59
C LYS A 87 -8.01 18.02 -9.23
N HIS A 88 -8.55 17.59 -8.09
CA HIS A 88 -9.73 18.17 -7.49
C HIS A 88 -9.30 19.31 -6.55
N GLU A 89 -9.43 20.56 -7.03
CA GLU A 89 -8.85 21.73 -6.35
C GLU A 89 -9.41 21.94 -4.93
N ASP A 90 -10.68 21.62 -4.69
CA ASP A 90 -11.34 21.81 -3.39
C ASP A 90 -10.81 20.83 -2.32
N SER A 91 -10.31 19.65 -2.72
CA SER A 91 -9.82 18.62 -1.80
C SER A 91 -8.31 18.43 -1.84
N GLY A 92 -7.66 18.85 -2.92
CA GLY A 92 -6.24 18.54 -3.17
C GLY A 92 -5.97 17.07 -3.51
N ILE A 93 -7.01 16.32 -3.84
CA ILE A 93 -6.91 14.92 -4.26
C ILE A 93 -6.65 14.89 -5.76
N PHE A 94 -5.69 14.04 -6.15
CA PHE A 94 -5.44 13.69 -7.54
C PHE A 94 -6.03 12.31 -7.81
N GLU A 95 -6.70 12.15 -8.94
CA GLU A 95 -7.37 10.91 -9.33
C GLU A 95 -7.15 10.60 -10.82
N LEU A 96 -7.03 9.29 -11.14
CA LEU A 96 -6.99 8.81 -12.51
C LEU A 96 -7.49 7.36 -12.56
N PHE A 97 -8.38 7.06 -13.49
CA PHE A 97 -8.74 5.70 -13.85
C PHE A 97 -7.97 5.26 -15.08
N ILE A 98 -7.21 4.17 -14.99
CA ILE A 98 -6.50 3.59 -16.14
C ILE A 98 -7.22 2.30 -16.56
N PRO A 99 -7.90 2.32 -17.72
CA PRO A 99 -8.61 1.15 -18.24
C PRO A 99 -7.66 -0.02 -18.50
N GLU A 100 -8.17 -1.25 -18.37
CA GLU A 100 -7.48 -2.50 -18.67
C GLU A 100 -6.22 -2.78 -17.87
N MET A 101 -5.78 -1.86 -17.00
CA MET A 101 -4.70 -2.11 -16.06
C MET A 101 -5.11 -3.17 -15.04
N LYS A 102 -4.15 -3.98 -14.59
CA LYS A 102 -4.39 -5.16 -13.75
C LYS A 102 -3.54 -5.16 -12.50
N ALA A 103 -3.97 -5.94 -11.53
CA ALA A 103 -3.15 -6.29 -10.37
C ALA A 103 -1.79 -6.86 -10.81
N GLY A 104 -0.77 -6.65 -9.96
CA GLY A 104 0.61 -6.99 -10.24
C GLY A 104 1.39 -5.92 -11.00
N THR A 105 0.73 -4.85 -11.50
CA THR A 105 1.40 -3.74 -12.16
C THR A 105 2.17 -2.90 -11.15
N ALA A 106 3.48 -2.73 -11.38
CA ALA A 106 4.31 -1.84 -10.58
C ALA A 106 4.16 -0.38 -11.05
N TYR A 107 4.05 0.55 -10.11
CA TYR A 107 3.89 1.97 -10.39
C TYR A 107 4.49 2.85 -9.30
N LYS A 108 4.65 4.13 -9.62
CA LYS A 108 4.93 5.23 -8.68
C LYS A 108 4.15 6.48 -9.09
N TYR A 109 4.19 7.48 -8.23
CA TYR A 109 3.72 8.82 -8.59
C TYR A 109 4.93 9.71 -8.97
N GLU A 110 4.92 10.27 -10.18
CA GLU A 110 5.77 11.38 -10.54
C GLU A 110 5.08 12.67 -10.12
N ILE A 111 5.68 13.39 -9.19
CA ILE A 111 5.09 14.58 -8.59
C ILE A 111 5.91 15.80 -9.01
N LYS A 112 5.27 16.77 -9.66
CA LYS A 112 5.86 18.07 -9.97
C LYS A 112 5.47 19.06 -8.88
N PHE A 113 6.47 19.61 -8.21
CA PHE A 113 6.29 20.60 -7.16
C PHE A 113 6.05 22.00 -7.74
N LYS A 114 5.44 22.91 -6.96
CA LYS A 114 5.23 24.31 -7.36
C LYS A 114 6.53 25.01 -7.77
N GLY A 115 7.69 24.63 -7.21
CA GLY A 115 9.00 25.13 -7.59
C GLY A 115 9.58 24.55 -8.89
N GLY A 116 8.84 23.70 -9.60
CA GLY A 116 9.27 23.09 -10.87
C GLY A 116 10.06 21.81 -10.74
N ASN A 117 10.57 21.46 -9.57
CA ASN A 117 11.26 20.21 -9.32
C ASN A 117 10.31 19.03 -9.44
N ILE A 118 10.85 17.88 -9.85
CA ILE A 118 10.10 16.63 -10.02
C ILE A 118 10.71 15.59 -9.07
N ALA A 119 9.83 14.85 -8.39
CA ALA A 119 10.19 13.68 -7.59
C ALA A 119 9.35 12.48 -7.98
N VAL A 120 9.92 11.28 -7.86
CA VAL A 120 9.19 10.02 -8.09
C VAL A 120 9.01 9.34 -6.74
N LYS A 121 7.76 9.18 -6.32
CA LYS A 121 7.36 8.78 -4.98
C LYS A 121 6.59 7.47 -4.99
N THR A 122 6.79 6.67 -3.94
CA THR A 122 5.96 5.51 -3.63
C THR A 122 4.56 6.00 -3.19
N ASP A 123 3.53 5.25 -3.51
CA ASP A 123 2.17 5.57 -3.07
C ASP A 123 2.06 5.43 -1.55
N PRO A 124 1.59 6.47 -0.84
CA PRO A 124 1.41 6.42 0.61
C PRO A 124 0.47 5.31 1.09
N TYR A 125 -0.51 4.93 0.26
CA TYR A 125 -1.53 3.93 0.55
C TYR A 125 -1.31 2.61 -0.20
N CYS A 126 -0.12 2.39 -0.77
CA CYS A 126 0.16 1.11 -1.42
C CYS A 126 0.03 -0.04 -0.43
N ARG A 127 -0.60 -1.14 -0.86
CA ARG A 127 -0.77 -2.36 -0.06
C ARG A 127 0.31 -3.40 -0.33
N GLN A 128 1.13 -3.19 -1.35
CA GLN A 128 2.28 -4.01 -1.69
C GLN A 128 3.37 -3.15 -2.31
N CYS A 129 4.62 -3.37 -1.91
CA CYS A 129 5.79 -2.72 -2.47
C CYS A 129 6.73 -3.75 -3.11
N ASP A 130 7.42 -3.33 -4.16
CA ASP A 130 8.56 -4.04 -4.74
C ASP A 130 9.87 -3.34 -4.32
N ALA A 131 10.54 -3.90 -3.34
CA ALA A 131 11.81 -3.37 -2.84
C ALA A 131 12.93 -3.46 -3.90
N GLY A 132 12.87 -4.45 -4.81
CA GLY A 132 13.80 -4.62 -5.91
C GLY A 132 13.76 -3.47 -6.93
N GLN A 133 12.58 -2.89 -7.12
CA GLN A 133 12.36 -1.73 -8.01
C GLN A 133 12.36 -0.39 -7.27
N GLY A 134 13.16 -0.26 -6.22
CA GLY A 134 13.30 0.98 -5.46
C GLY A 134 12.02 1.42 -4.77
N PHE A 135 11.29 0.48 -4.16
CA PHE A 135 10.01 0.66 -3.50
C PHE A 135 8.89 1.13 -4.42
N ALA A 136 8.82 0.57 -5.63
CA ALA A 136 7.64 0.75 -6.45
C ALA A 136 6.41 0.16 -5.74
N SER A 137 5.32 0.88 -5.80
CA SER A 137 4.02 0.36 -5.38
C SER A 137 3.54 -0.67 -6.38
N VAL A 138 2.84 -1.69 -5.92
CA VAL A 138 2.26 -2.72 -6.79
C VAL A 138 0.75 -2.70 -6.61
N VAL A 139 0.03 -2.69 -7.73
CA VAL A 139 -1.43 -2.82 -7.71
C VAL A 139 -1.78 -4.18 -7.10
N TYR A 140 -2.33 -4.17 -5.90
CA TYR A 140 -2.69 -5.38 -5.19
C TYR A 140 -4.11 -5.80 -5.54
N ALA A 141 -4.31 -7.09 -5.88
CA ALA A 141 -5.63 -7.63 -6.16
C ALA A 141 -6.49 -7.65 -4.88
N ASP A 142 -7.70 -7.10 -4.96
CA ASP A 142 -8.64 -7.05 -3.84
C ASP A 142 -9.43 -8.38 -3.73
N ILE A 143 -8.70 -9.48 -3.58
CA ILE A 143 -9.30 -10.80 -3.39
C ILE A 143 -9.51 -11.03 -1.90
N PRO A 144 -10.75 -11.32 -1.45
CA PRO A 144 -10.99 -11.63 -0.05
C PRO A 144 -10.14 -12.83 0.40
N PHE A 145 -9.40 -12.67 1.48
CA PHE A 145 -8.66 -13.75 2.10
C PHE A 145 -9.62 -14.63 2.93
N ALA A 146 -9.52 -15.95 2.78
CA ALA A 146 -10.33 -16.90 3.53
C ALA A 146 -9.73 -17.12 4.92
N TRP A 147 -10.15 -16.32 5.90
CA TRP A 147 -9.76 -16.49 7.29
C TRP A 147 -10.40 -17.73 7.91
N GLU A 148 -9.64 -18.48 8.66
CA GLU A 148 -10.10 -19.68 9.39
C GLU A 148 -9.90 -19.53 10.92
N ASP A 149 -9.85 -18.29 11.39
CA ASP A 149 -9.51 -17.90 12.77
C ASP A 149 -10.73 -17.48 13.62
N GLY A 150 -11.95 -17.78 13.16
CA GLY A 150 -13.17 -17.37 13.86
C GLY A 150 -13.29 -17.87 15.30
N ALA A 151 -12.68 -19.02 15.63
CA ALA A 151 -12.64 -19.51 17.00
C ALA A 151 -11.73 -18.65 17.90
N TRP A 152 -10.58 -18.23 17.36
CA TRP A 152 -9.65 -17.33 18.03
C TRP A 152 -10.29 -15.95 18.27
N GLN A 153 -10.89 -15.35 17.23
CA GLN A 153 -11.57 -14.05 17.35
C GLN A 153 -12.63 -14.06 18.45
N LYS A 154 -13.46 -15.11 18.49
CA LYS A 154 -14.47 -15.27 19.53
C LYS A 154 -13.88 -15.44 20.95
N ALA A 155 -12.73 -16.08 21.07
CA ALA A 155 -12.03 -16.19 22.33
C ALA A 155 -11.47 -14.82 22.78
N GLU A 156 -10.90 -14.05 21.85
CA GLU A 156 -10.36 -12.72 22.11
C GLU A 156 -11.43 -11.71 22.58
N GLU A 157 -12.66 -11.77 22.05
CA GLU A 157 -13.76 -10.91 22.50
C GLU A 157 -14.06 -11.04 24.00
N ASN A 158 -13.72 -12.18 24.59
CA ASN A 158 -13.99 -12.48 26.01
C ASN A 158 -12.71 -12.49 26.86
N ARG A 159 -11.56 -12.24 26.27
CA ARG A 159 -10.26 -12.25 26.96
C ARG A 159 -10.09 -11.02 27.84
N ASP A 160 -9.69 -11.24 29.08
CA ASP A 160 -9.26 -10.18 30.00
C ASP A 160 -7.73 -10.11 30.00
N ILE A 161 -7.18 -9.31 29.09
CA ILE A 161 -5.73 -9.17 28.87
C ILE A 161 -4.99 -8.66 30.13
N GLU A 162 -5.67 -8.00 31.06
CA GLU A 162 -5.05 -7.52 32.31
C GLU A 162 -4.83 -8.64 33.31
N LYS A 163 -5.57 -9.75 33.19
CA LYS A 163 -5.51 -10.88 34.13
C LYS A 163 -4.79 -12.09 33.58
N GLU A 164 -4.55 -12.17 32.28
CA GLU A 164 -3.90 -13.30 31.67
C GLU A 164 -2.39 -13.07 31.51
N PRO A 165 -1.54 -14.05 31.83
CA PRO A 165 -0.12 -13.94 31.61
C PRO A 165 0.18 -13.95 30.11
N ALA A 166 1.04 -13.04 29.64
CA ALA A 166 1.52 -13.01 28.27
C ALA A 166 2.98 -13.48 28.20
N ALA A 167 3.26 -14.38 27.27
CA ALA A 167 4.61 -14.78 26.88
C ALA A 167 4.75 -14.44 25.39
N ILE A 168 5.60 -13.46 25.08
CA ILE A 168 5.75 -12.91 23.73
C ILE A 168 7.06 -13.41 23.14
N TYR A 169 7.01 -13.96 21.92
CA TYR A 169 8.17 -14.33 21.14
C TYR A 169 8.42 -13.28 20.05
N GLU A 170 9.45 -12.48 20.26
CA GLU A 170 9.86 -11.43 19.32
C GLU A 170 10.57 -12.03 18.10
N ILE A 171 10.12 -11.72 16.90
CA ILE A 171 10.63 -12.27 15.66
C ILE A 171 11.36 -11.20 14.87
N SER A 172 12.66 -11.41 14.67
CA SER A 172 13.46 -10.53 13.82
C SER A 172 13.10 -10.69 12.34
N PRO A 173 13.38 -9.67 11.49
CA PRO A 173 13.19 -9.78 10.05
C PRO A 173 13.94 -10.96 9.41
N GLU A 174 15.12 -11.29 9.91
CA GLU A 174 15.91 -12.43 9.44
C GLU A 174 15.20 -13.76 9.71
N THR A 175 14.56 -13.87 10.87
CA THR A 175 13.77 -15.07 11.23
C THR A 175 12.51 -15.15 10.35
N CYS A 176 11.82 -14.01 10.13
CA CYS A 176 10.65 -13.97 9.25
C CYS A 176 10.92 -14.51 7.85
N ARG A 177 12.07 -14.16 7.25
CA ARG A 177 12.48 -14.68 5.92
C ARG A 177 12.68 -16.20 5.88
N GLN A 178 12.91 -16.84 7.03
CA GLN A 178 13.13 -18.26 7.13
C GLN A 178 11.84 -19.05 7.31
N ILE A 179 10.75 -18.41 7.64
CA ILE A 179 9.44 -19.05 7.82
C ILE A 179 8.91 -19.44 6.44
N LYS A 180 9.04 -20.72 6.07
CA LYS A 180 8.51 -21.25 4.81
C LYS A 180 7.15 -21.92 4.99
N GLU A 181 6.94 -22.51 6.16
CA GLU A 181 5.75 -23.27 6.53
C GLU A 181 5.13 -22.63 7.78
N PRO A 182 4.23 -21.65 7.62
CA PRO A 182 3.64 -20.91 8.74
C PRO A 182 2.96 -21.82 9.78
N GLU A 183 2.30 -22.89 9.35
CA GLU A 183 1.60 -23.84 10.23
C GLU A 183 2.58 -24.61 11.12
N GLN A 184 3.70 -25.04 10.57
CA GLN A 184 4.73 -25.74 11.36
C GLN A 184 5.39 -24.78 12.36
N PHE A 185 5.63 -23.55 11.93
CA PHE A 185 6.20 -22.53 12.79
C PHE A 185 5.24 -22.21 13.94
N ALA A 186 3.94 -22.01 13.67
CA ALA A 186 2.92 -21.76 14.68
C ALA A 186 2.84 -22.89 15.72
N ALA A 187 2.83 -24.16 15.27
CA ALA A 187 2.82 -25.32 16.15
C ALA A 187 4.08 -25.39 17.04
N GLN A 188 5.25 -24.98 16.54
CA GLN A 188 6.48 -24.90 17.33
C GLN A 188 6.38 -23.82 18.42
N ILE A 189 5.90 -22.64 18.09
CA ILE A 189 5.73 -21.53 19.03
C ILE A 189 4.73 -21.92 20.14
N ALA A 190 3.60 -22.55 19.78
CA ALA A 190 2.61 -23.06 20.73
C ALA A 190 3.22 -24.07 21.68
N LYS A 191 4.00 -25.04 21.16
CA LYS A 191 4.67 -26.07 21.97
C LYS A 191 5.68 -25.49 22.96
N LEU A 192 6.29 -24.34 22.65
CA LEU A 192 7.19 -23.65 23.55
C LEU A 192 6.46 -22.85 24.64
N GLY A 193 5.13 -22.74 24.57
CA GLY A 193 4.30 -22.08 25.57
C GLY A 193 4.18 -20.56 25.41
N TYR A 194 4.54 -20.02 24.25
CA TYR A 194 4.29 -18.61 23.93
C TYR A 194 2.81 -18.38 23.64
N THR A 195 2.32 -17.20 24.02
CA THR A 195 0.94 -16.76 23.78
C THR A 195 0.84 -15.80 22.60
N HIS A 196 1.92 -15.12 22.28
CA HIS A 196 1.98 -14.14 21.20
C HIS A 196 3.32 -14.22 20.46
N ILE A 197 3.28 -13.82 19.20
CA ILE A 197 4.49 -13.41 18.48
C ILE A 197 4.47 -11.90 18.27
N GLU A 198 5.64 -11.27 18.24
CA GLU A 198 5.81 -9.86 17.86
C GLU A 198 6.64 -9.77 16.59
N LEU A 199 6.05 -9.18 15.56
CA LEU A 199 6.70 -8.98 14.27
C LEU A 199 7.40 -7.62 14.26
N GLN A 200 8.72 -7.64 14.40
CA GLN A 200 9.53 -6.43 14.22
C GLN A 200 9.41 -5.93 12.77
N ALA A 201 9.18 -4.62 12.60
CA ALA A 201 9.08 -3.98 11.29
C ALA A 201 8.03 -4.65 10.38
N ALA A 202 6.77 -4.71 10.85
CA ALA A 202 5.67 -5.28 10.06
C ALA A 202 5.38 -4.48 8.78
N ALA A 203 5.51 -3.14 8.80
CA ALA A 203 5.35 -2.28 7.64
C ALA A 203 6.61 -2.26 6.76
N GLN A 204 6.45 -1.95 5.46
CA GLN A 204 7.55 -1.91 4.50
C GLN A 204 8.63 -0.89 4.91
N TYR A 205 9.87 -1.33 4.96
CA TYR A 205 11.07 -0.56 5.25
C TYR A 205 12.18 -0.86 4.23
N ASP A 206 13.25 -0.04 4.19
CA ASP A 206 14.41 -0.36 3.35
C ASP A 206 15.30 -1.43 4.01
N SER A 207 15.07 -2.68 3.65
CA SER A 207 15.82 -3.83 4.18
C SER A 207 17.32 -3.82 3.87
N ARG A 208 17.77 -2.97 2.95
CA ARG A 208 19.20 -2.76 2.64
C ARG A 208 19.87 -1.85 3.67
N ARG A 209 19.08 -1.01 4.35
CA ARG A 209 19.51 -0.19 5.47
C ARG A 209 19.17 -0.94 6.76
N ARG A 210 20.12 -1.08 7.65
CA ARG A 210 19.91 -1.78 8.94
C ARG A 210 19.01 -1.01 9.92
N ASN A 211 18.31 0.01 9.46
CA ASN A 211 17.44 0.83 10.26
C ASN A 211 15.98 0.44 10.05
N LEU A 212 15.48 -0.48 10.86
CA LEU A 212 14.09 -0.96 10.85
C LEU A 212 13.06 0.13 11.19
N ARG A 213 13.52 1.31 11.61
CA ARG A 213 12.64 2.42 12.01
C ARG A 213 12.22 3.30 10.84
N GLU A 214 12.88 3.19 9.68
CA GLU A 214 12.57 4.00 8.51
C GLU A 214 11.50 3.33 7.65
N THR A 215 10.24 3.63 7.91
CA THR A 215 9.11 3.10 7.14
C THR A 215 9.05 3.72 5.75
N ALA A 216 8.96 2.88 4.73
CA ALA A 216 8.84 3.25 3.31
C ALA A 216 7.39 3.18 2.81
N GLY A 217 6.56 2.33 3.41
CA GLY A 217 5.15 2.16 3.07
C GLY A 217 4.36 1.67 4.28
N TYR A 218 3.45 2.50 4.79
CA TYR A 218 2.74 2.24 6.03
C TYR A 218 1.63 1.18 5.91
N PHE A 219 1.06 1.03 4.72
CA PHE A 219 -0.04 0.10 4.44
C PHE A 219 0.41 -1.18 3.72
N ALA A 220 1.69 -1.26 3.34
CA ALA A 220 2.28 -2.45 2.76
C ALA A 220 3.01 -3.26 3.83
N PRO A 221 2.81 -4.58 3.92
CA PRO A 221 3.67 -5.42 4.72
C PRO A 221 5.11 -5.39 4.19
N ALA A 222 6.08 -5.59 5.08
CA ALA A 222 7.48 -5.66 4.66
C ALA A 222 7.69 -6.83 3.68
N ASP A 223 8.52 -6.61 2.66
CA ASP A 223 8.85 -7.57 1.60
C ASP A 223 9.44 -8.90 2.11
N ILE A 224 9.93 -8.88 3.36
CA ILE A 224 10.42 -10.08 4.04
C ILE A 224 9.34 -11.14 4.27
N PHE A 225 8.08 -10.74 4.35
CA PHE A 225 6.94 -11.66 4.49
C PHE A 225 6.48 -12.24 3.15
N GLY A 226 6.97 -11.73 2.03
CA GLY A 226 6.46 -12.02 0.70
C GLY A 226 5.32 -11.08 0.29
N THR A 227 4.22 -11.64 -0.16
CA THR A 227 3.01 -10.90 -0.51
C THR A 227 2.17 -10.55 0.73
N PRO A 228 1.22 -9.62 0.64
CA PRO A 228 0.25 -9.39 1.72
C PRO A 228 -0.51 -10.66 2.14
N ASP A 229 -0.78 -11.57 1.20
CA ASP A 229 -1.46 -12.84 1.50
C ASP A 229 -0.55 -13.82 2.23
N ASP A 230 0.77 -13.76 2.04
CA ASP A 230 1.73 -14.55 2.81
C ASP A 230 1.74 -14.13 4.28
N LEU A 231 1.69 -12.82 4.56
CA LEU A 231 1.52 -12.32 5.93
C LEU A 231 0.19 -12.75 6.54
N LYS A 232 -0.91 -12.65 5.78
CA LYS A 232 -2.24 -13.12 6.25
C LYS A 232 -2.22 -14.61 6.57
N ARG A 233 -1.54 -15.43 5.76
CA ARG A 233 -1.37 -16.87 6.05
C ARG A 233 -0.61 -17.12 7.36
N LEU A 234 0.45 -16.35 7.60
CA LEU A 234 1.19 -16.45 8.86
C LEU A 234 0.27 -16.10 10.05
N VAL A 235 -0.45 -14.98 9.99
CA VAL A 235 -1.39 -14.59 11.05
C VAL A 235 -2.46 -15.66 11.27
N ASN A 236 -3.07 -16.15 10.19
CA ASN A 236 -4.11 -17.19 10.26
C ASN A 236 -3.56 -18.51 10.90
N ALA A 237 -2.34 -18.88 10.57
CA ALA A 237 -1.70 -20.06 11.18
C ALA A 237 -1.46 -19.88 12.70
N MET A 238 -1.01 -18.67 13.11
CA MET A 238 -0.83 -18.34 14.53
C MET A 238 -2.15 -18.40 15.29
N HIS A 239 -3.21 -17.77 14.76
CA HIS A 239 -4.53 -17.77 15.38
C HIS A 239 -5.12 -19.18 15.53
N LYS A 240 -4.89 -20.08 14.57
CA LYS A 240 -5.29 -21.49 14.68
C LYS A 240 -4.64 -22.23 15.85
N GLU A 241 -3.43 -21.85 16.21
CA GLU A 241 -2.71 -22.40 17.38
C GLU A 241 -2.95 -21.57 18.65
N ASN A 242 -3.94 -20.67 18.64
CA ASN A 242 -4.30 -19.78 19.75
C ASN A 242 -3.16 -18.82 20.15
N ILE A 243 -2.38 -18.36 19.18
CA ILE A 243 -1.28 -17.41 19.36
C ILE A 243 -1.67 -16.08 18.74
N GLY A 244 -1.62 -15.00 19.54
CA GLY A 244 -1.82 -13.62 19.05
C GLY A 244 -0.63 -13.12 18.24
N VAL A 245 -0.87 -12.16 17.35
CA VAL A 245 0.17 -11.52 16.54
C VAL A 245 0.21 -10.02 16.85
N ILE A 246 1.34 -9.55 17.32
CA ILE A 246 1.62 -8.14 17.58
C ILE A 246 2.43 -7.61 16.39
N ALA A 247 1.93 -6.57 15.75
CA ALA A 247 2.65 -5.89 14.67
C ALA A 247 3.33 -4.62 15.22
N ASP A 248 4.66 -4.57 15.18
CA ASP A 248 5.39 -3.35 15.50
C ASP A 248 5.21 -2.35 14.35
N TRP A 249 4.55 -1.24 14.66
CA TRP A 249 4.23 -0.20 13.70
C TRP A 249 4.80 1.15 14.14
N ASN A 250 5.80 1.63 13.42
CA ASN A 250 6.51 2.86 13.75
C ASN A 250 5.98 4.05 12.93
N ALA A 251 5.13 4.87 13.54
CA ALA A 251 4.59 6.09 12.94
C ALA A 251 5.54 7.29 12.99
N ALA A 252 6.58 7.25 13.82
CA ALA A 252 7.37 8.43 14.15
C ALA A 252 8.51 8.71 13.15
N PHE A 253 8.94 7.72 12.37
CA PHE A 253 10.10 7.84 11.50
C PHE A 253 9.73 7.57 10.05
N MET A 254 9.37 8.61 9.33
CA MET A 254 9.34 8.56 7.86
C MET A 254 10.78 8.47 7.37
N GLY A 255 11.10 7.38 6.67
CA GLY A 255 12.43 7.20 6.11
C GLY A 255 12.78 8.35 5.16
N ASN A 256 13.97 8.92 5.32
CA ASN A 256 14.49 9.91 4.38
C ASN A 256 14.93 9.23 3.08
N LEU A 257 13.98 8.54 2.44
CA LEU A 257 14.13 7.91 1.15
C LEU A 257 13.63 8.86 0.07
N PRO A 258 14.37 9.01 -1.05
CA PRO A 258 13.90 9.86 -2.17
C PRO A 258 12.50 9.49 -2.66
N SER A 259 12.16 8.19 -2.62
CA SER A 259 10.84 7.66 -2.96
C SER A 259 9.85 7.66 -1.81
N GLY A 260 10.24 8.00 -0.59
CA GLY A 260 9.41 7.97 0.62
C GLY A 260 8.46 9.15 0.73
N LEU A 261 7.79 9.24 1.90
CA LEU A 261 6.76 10.25 2.17
C LEU A 261 7.35 11.63 2.51
N THR A 262 8.63 11.71 2.89
CA THR A 262 9.33 12.97 3.15
C THR A 262 9.23 13.90 1.95
N TRP A 263 8.73 15.11 2.14
CA TRP A 263 8.49 16.08 1.07
C TRP A 263 7.62 15.51 -0.08
N PHE A 264 6.59 14.76 0.26
CA PHE A 264 5.80 14.02 -0.72
C PHE A 264 5.21 14.91 -1.81
N ASP A 265 4.56 16.00 -1.44
CA ASP A 265 3.93 16.96 -2.37
C ASP A 265 4.76 18.24 -2.60
N GLY A 266 6.03 18.21 -2.21
CA GLY A 266 6.95 19.35 -2.26
C GLY A 266 6.89 20.25 -1.03
N THR A 267 6.17 19.83 0.01
CA THR A 267 6.11 20.47 1.32
C THR A 267 6.29 19.41 2.43
N ASN A 268 6.39 19.86 3.66
CA ASN A 268 6.44 18.99 4.83
C ASN A 268 5.06 18.60 5.37
N LEU A 269 4.04 18.56 4.52
CA LEU A 269 2.65 18.29 4.91
C LEU A 269 2.47 16.93 5.60
N TYR A 270 3.20 15.93 5.15
CA TYR A 270 3.19 14.58 5.74
C TYR A 270 4.14 14.44 6.95
N GLU A 271 4.84 15.51 7.31
CA GLU A 271 5.86 15.51 8.36
C GLU A 271 5.50 16.51 9.45
N SER A 272 5.86 16.21 10.71
CA SER A 272 5.79 17.21 11.77
C SER A 272 7.01 18.11 11.70
N SER A 273 6.82 19.43 11.67
CA SER A 273 7.89 20.42 11.75
C SER A 273 8.43 20.61 13.20
N ALA A 274 8.00 19.76 14.12
CA ALA A 274 8.30 19.90 15.57
C ALA A 274 9.60 19.21 16.02
N PHE A 275 10.55 18.94 15.09
CA PHE A 275 11.88 18.44 15.42
C PHE A 275 12.97 19.27 14.75
#